data_74e45178bad1fcddde1bf38d418d08d1
#
_entry.id   74e45178bad1fcddde1bf38d418d08d1
#
_cell.length_a   1.000
_cell.length_b   1.000
_cell.length_c   1.000
_cell.angle_alpha   90.00
_cell.angle_beta   90.00
_cell.angle_gamma   90.00
#
_symmetry.space_group_name_H-M   'P 1'
#
loop_
_entity.id
_entity.type
_entity.pdbx_description
1 polymer ?
#
loop_
_entity_poly.entity_id
_entity_poly.type
_entity_poly.pdbx_seq_one_letter_code
_entity_poly.pdbx_strand_id
1 'polypeptide(L)'
;GNAYYHLGNEDQAINMLSKYVSSTDSPLRGDLYILGVCYYNKGNYSSAVNALGRTVRENDALSQNAYLYLGQSYLKLKDKNNARMAFEAAATSSFDKQVKEAAMYNYALLIHETAFTGFGESVTIFEDFLNDFPNSKYADKVNDYLVEVYLTTKNYQAALNSIDKIK
;
A
#
# COMPACT_ATOMS: atom_id res chain seq x y z
N GLY A 1 11.11 16.10 -17.79
CA GLY A 1 10.40 14.89 -17.35
C GLY A 1 9.20 15.22 -16.50
N ASN A 2 9.40 16.06 -15.49
CA ASN A 2 8.32 16.44 -14.55
C ASN A 2 7.17 17.18 -15.28
N ALA A 3 7.48 18.06 -16.22
CA ALA A 3 6.46 18.76 -17.00
C ALA A 3 5.59 17.80 -17.81
N TYR A 4 6.19 16.77 -18.39
CA TYR A 4 5.45 15.76 -19.14
C TYR A 4 4.55 14.91 -18.24
N TYR A 5 4.99 14.61 -17.02
CA TYR A 5 4.17 13.90 -16.03
C TYR A 5 2.88 14.70 -15.73
N HIS A 6 3.02 16.00 -15.46
CA HIS A 6 1.87 16.85 -15.17
C HIS A 6 0.92 17.03 -16.36
N LEU A 7 1.42 16.86 -17.58
CA LEU A 7 0.60 16.87 -18.80
C LEU A 7 0.03 15.50 -19.17
N GLY A 8 0.29 14.46 -18.33
CA GLY A 8 -0.18 13.11 -18.57
C GLY A 8 0.59 12.34 -19.63
N ASN A 9 1.75 12.82 -20.07
CA ASN A 9 2.59 12.12 -21.04
C ASN A 9 3.68 11.31 -20.31
N GLU A 10 3.30 10.14 -19.83
CA GLU A 10 4.16 9.30 -19.00
C GLU A 10 5.35 8.71 -19.77
N ASP A 11 5.20 8.40 -21.05
CA ASP A 11 6.32 7.88 -21.87
C ASP A 11 7.44 8.90 -21.99
N GLN A 12 7.09 10.15 -22.24
CA GLN A 12 8.05 11.25 -22.30
C GLN A 12 8.71 11.49 -20.93
N ALA A 13 7.91 11.46 -19.85
CA ALA A 13 8.42 11.62 -18.51
C ALA A 13 9.42 10.52 -18.17
N ILE A 14 9.10 9.27 -18.48
CA ILE A 14 10.01 8.13 -18.26
C ILE A 14 11.31 8.33 -19.03
N ASN A 15 11.23 8.68 -20.31
CA ASN A 15 12.41 8.86 -21.14
C ASN A 15 13.34 9.93 -20.57
N MET A 16 12.82 11.07 -20.22
CA MET A 16 13.64 12.18 -19.69
C MET A 16 14.13 11.95 -18.28
N LEU A 17 13.29 11.43 -17.40
CA LEU A 17 13.67 11.18 -15.99
C LEU A 17 14.65 10.02 -15.89
N SER A 18 14.50 8.95 -16.67
CA SER A 18 15.45 7.83 -16.66
C SER A 18 16.83 8.26 -17.14
N LYS A 19 16.93 9.13 -18.13
CA LYS A 19 18.19 9.70 -18.55
C LYS A 19 18.84 10.55 -17.44
N TYR A 20 18.04 11.38 -16.80
CA TYR A 20 18.52 12.22 -15.68
C TYR A 20 19.05 11.35 -14.54
N VAL A 21 18.27 10.36 -14.11
CA VAL A 21 18.65 9.45 -13.01
C VAL A 21 19.93 8.70 -13.32
N SER A 22 20.13 8.30 -14.60
CA SER A 22 21.35 7.61 -15.04
C SER A 22 22.56 8.54 -15.13
N SER A 23 22.36 9.85 -15.22
CA SER A 23 23.43 10.83 -15.40
C SER A 23 24.01 11.36 -14.08
N THR A 24 23.45 11.00 -12.94
CA THR A 24 23.90 11.49 -11.62
C THR A 24 23.92 10.36 -10.59
N ASP A 25 24.89 10.45 -9.67
CA ASP A 25 24.98 9.52 -8.53
C ASP A 25 23.97 9.83 -7.43
N SER A 26 23.42 11.06 -7.44
CA SER A 26 22.50 11.54 -6.39
C SER A 26 21.27 12.19 -7.00
N PRO A 27 20.38 11.41 -7.65
CA PRO A 27 19.15 11.98 -8.19
C PRO A 27 18.23 12.45 -7.07
N LEU A 28 17.43 13.48 -7.35
CA LEU A 28 16.46 14.00 -6.39
C LEU A 28 15.37 12.94 -6.12
N ARG A 29 15.01 12.81 -4.84
CA ARG A 29 14.01 11.83 -4.41
C ARG A 29 12.64 12.05 -5.07
N GLY A 30 12.24 13.32 -5.24
CA GLY A 30 10.98 13.64 -5.92
C GLY A 30 10.96 13.17 -7.37
N ASP A 31 12.08 13.28 -8.08
CA ASP A 31 12.18 12.80 -9.45
C ASP A 31 12.19 11.28 -9.53
N LEU A 32 12.85 10.60 -8.59
CA LEU A 32 12.79 9.14 -8.46
C LEU A 32 11.37 8.67 -8.19
N TYR A 33 10.62 9.37 -7.34
CA TYR A 33 9.23 9.05 -7.04
C TYR A 33 8.37 9.16 -8.30
N ILE A 34 8.46 10.27 -9.03
CA ILE A 34 7.69 10.48 -10.26
C ILE A 34 8.03 9.41 -11.29
N LEU A 35 9.31 9.11 -11.47
CA LEU A 35 9.75 8.05 -12.37
C LEU A 35 9.15 6.70 -11.98
N GLY A 36 9.18 6.37 -10.69
CA GLY A 36 8.62 5.14 -10.16
C GLY A 36 7.11 5.02 -10.40
N VAL A 37 6.37 6.09 -10.16
CA VAL A 37 4.91 6.13 -10.41
C VAL A 37 4.61 5.96 -11.90
N CYS A 38 5.39 6.61 -12.76
CA CYS A 38 5.23 6.45 -14.22
C CYS A 38 5.49 5.01 -14.67
N TYR A 39 6.54 4.38 -14.15
CA TYR A 39 6.79 2.96 -14.41
C TYR A 39 5.65 2.07 -13.94
N TYR A 40 5.12 2.34 -12.75
CA TYR A 40 3.97 1.59 -12.23
C TYR A 40 2.76 1.71 -13.15
N ASN A 41 2.43 2.93 -13.58
CA ASN A 41 1.29 3.18 -14.47
C ASN A 41 1.44 2.50 -15.81
N LYS A 42 2.67 2.35 -16.29
CA LYS A 42 2.98 1.65 -17.56
C LYS A 42 3.08 0.13 -17.40
N GLY A 43 2.93 -0.39 -16.20
CA GLY A 43 3.05 -1.83 -15.96
C GLY A 43 4.48 -2.34 -15.84
N ASN A 44 5.46 -1.46 -15.79
CA ASN A 44 6.88 -1.84 -15.58
C ASN A 44 7.18 -1.85 -14.09
N TYR A 45 6.71 -2.89 -13.41
CA TYR A 45 6.73 -2.98 -11.96
C TYR A 45 8.14 -3.18 -11.39
N SER A 46 9.01 -3.90 -12.07
CA SER A 46 10.41 -4.08 -11.64
C SER A 46 11.17 -2.76 -11.62
N SER A 47 11.01 -1.94 -12.64
CA SER A 47 11.62 -0.61 -12.68
C SER A 47 10.98 0.34 -11.67
N ALA A 48 9.66 0.22 -11.44
CA ALA A 48 8.96 0.97 -10.42
C ALA A 48 9.54 0.67 -9.02
N VAL A 49 9.73 -0.60 -8.68
CA VAL A 49 10.34 -1.02 -7.42
C VAL A 49 11.73 -0.41 -7.24
N ASN A 50 12.55 -0.42 -8.29
CA ASN A 50 13.89 0.16 -8.23
C ASN A 50 13.85 1.66 -7.90
N ALA A 51 13.08 2.43 -8.67
CA ALA A 51 13.00 3.89 -8.49
C ALA A 51 12.36 4.26 -7.16
N LEU A 52 11.26 3.61 -6.80
CA LEU A 52 10.56 3.87 -5.54
C LEU A 52 11.38 3.44 -4.32
N GLY A 53 12.11 2.33 -4.42
CA GLY A 53 13.01 1.88 -3.35
C GLY A 53 14.12 2.87 -3.05
N ARG A 54 14.56 3.61 -4.06
CA ARG A 54 15.55 4.68 -3.89
C ARG A 54 14.95 5.98 -3.34
N THR A 55 13.62 6.09 -3.33
CA THR A 55 12.90 7.25 -2.78
C THR A 55 12.75 7.18 -1.26
N VAL A 56 12.58 5.99 -0.70
CA VAL A 56 12.20 5.76 0.71
C VAL A 56 13.40 5.82 1.66
N ARG A 57 14.12 6.91 1.67
CA ARG A 57 15.34 7.09 2.50
C ARG A 57 15.10 7.90 3.77
N GLU A 58 13.97 8.56 3.87
CA GLU A 58 13.63 9.43 4.99
C GLU A 58 12.24 9.11 5.51
N ASN A 59 11.97 9.54 6.72
CA ASN A 59 10.65 9.36 7.33
C ASN A 59 9.81 10.61 7.05
N ASP A 60 9.16 10.65 5.90
CA ASP A 60 8.38 11.79 5.44
C ASP A 60 7.18 11.34 4.57
N ALA A 61 6.37 12.32 4.15
CA ALA A 61 5.19 12.05 3.33
C ALA A 61 5.56 11.43 1.97
N LEU A 62 6.68 11.83 1.38
CA LEU A 62 7.14 11.29 0.11
C LEU A 62 7.43 9.79 0.23
N SER A 63 8.15 9.40 1.29
CA SER A 63 8.43 7.98 1.56
C SER A 63 7.14 7.19 1.83
N GLN A 64 6.20 7.76 2.58
CA GLN A 64 4.91 7.09 2.83
C GLN A 64 4.17 6.80 1.53
N ASN A 65 4.08 7.78 0.63
CA ASN A 65 3.46 7.60 -0.68
C ASN A 65 4.21 6.58 -1.53
N ALA A 66 5.54 6.63 -1.53
CA ALA A 66 6.36 5.68 -2.29
C ALA A 66 6.19 4.26 -1.77
N TYR A 67 6.08 4.05 -0.46
CA TYR A 67 5.82 2.73 0.11
C TYR A 67 4.48 2.15 -0.35
N LEU A 68 3.44 2.97 -0.51
CA LEU A 68 2.16 2.49 -1.02
C LEU A 68 2.31 1.95 -2.46
N TYR A 69 2.98 2.68 -3.34
CA TYR A 69 3.24 2.23 -4.70
C TYR A 69 4.19 1.03 -4.75
N LEU A 70 5.18 0.98 -3.84
CA LEU A 70 6.05 -0.20 -3.69
C LEU A 70 5.24 -1.44 -3.36
N GLY A 71 4.35 -1.35 -2.38
CA GLY A 71 3.49 -2.46 -2.01
C GLY A 71 2.65 -2.96 -3.19
N GLN A 72 2.04 -2.05 -3.93
CA GLN A 72 1.23 -2.38 -5.10
C GLN A 72 2.09 -3.00 -6.22
N SER A 73 3.30 -2.48 -6.44
CA SER A 73 4.24 -3.01 -7.43
C SER A 73 4.68 -4.43 -7.10
N TYR A 74 5.01 -4.67 -5.82
CA TYR A 74 5.38 -6.02 -5.37
C TYR A 74 4.21 -7.00 -5.50
N LEU A 75 2.97 -6.58 -5.25
CA LEU A 75 1.80 -7.44 -5.48
C LEU A 75 1.69 -7.85 -6.95
N LYS A 76 1.91 -6.92 -7.86
CA LYS A 76 1.89 -7.20 -9.31
C LYS A 76 3.01 -8.17 -9.71
N LEU A 77 4.14 -8.13 -9.00
CA LEU A 77 5.26 -9.04 -9.20
C LEU A 77 5.08 -10.37 -8.43
N LYS A 78 3.97 -10.54 -7.73
CA LYS A 78 3.66 -11.72 -6.91
C LYS A 78 4.60 -11.92 -5.72
N ASP A 79 5.22 -10.85 -5.26
CA ASP A 79 6.11 -10.83 -4.09
C ASP A 79 5.33 -10.33 -2.87
N LYS A 80 4.56 -11.21 -2.26
CA LYS A 80 3.68 -10.89 -1.12
C LYS A 80 4.46 -10.48 0.13
N ASN A 81 5.65 -11.04 0.35
CA ASN A 81 6.45 -10.71 1.52
C ASN A 81 6.94 -9.26 1.49
N ASN A 82 7.51 -8.82 0.37
CA ASN A 82 7.95 -7.44 0.22
C ASN A 82 6.76 -6.48 0.12
N ALA A 83 5.65 -6.89 -0.49
CA ALA A 83 4.42 -6.10 -0.51
C ALA A 83 3.92 -5.83 0.91
N ARG A 84 3.90 -6.85 1.76
CA ARG A 84 3.49 -6.72 3.16
C ARG A 84 4.36 -5.71 3.91
N MET A 85 5.68 -5.82 3.76
CA MET A 85 6.60 -4.90 4.43
C MET A 85 6.40 -3.45 3.97
N ALA A 86 6.19 -3.23 2.68
CA ALA A 86 5.96 -1.90 2.13
C ALA A 86 4.64 -1.31 2.61
N PHE A 87 3.56 -2.08 2.59
CA PHE A 87 2.26 -1.62 3.09
C PHE A 87 2.30 -1.34 4.60
N GLU A 88 3.00 -2.17 5.37
CA GLU A 88 3.18 -1.93 6.80
C GLU A 88 3.89 -0.59 7.03
N ALA A 89 4.95 -0.31 6.31
CA ALA A 89 5.68 0.95 6.43
C ALA A 89 4.79 2.15 6.10
N ALA A 90 3.98 2.07 5.04
CA ALA A 90 3.03 3.14 4.69
C ALA A 90 1.91 3.27 5.73
N ALA A 91 1.45 2.16 6.30
CA ALA A 91 0.36 2.13 7.28
C ALA A 91 0.78 2.67 8.65
N THR A 92 2.06 2.58 9.01
CA THR A 92 2.58 3.08 10.28
C THR A 92 2.98 4.55 10.24
N SER A 93 3.00 5.16 9.06
CA SER A 93 3.26 6.59 8.90
C SER A 93 1.94 7.39 8.92
N SER A 94 1.99 8.61 9.44
CA SER A 94 0.79 9.44 9.63
C SER A 94 0.86 10.80 8.92
N PHE A 95 1.66 10.91 7.88
CA PHE A 95 1.80 12.15 7.11
C PHE A 95 0.61 12.38 6.19
N ASP A 96 0.10 11.31 5.56
CA ASP A 96 -1.04 11.34 4.65
C ASP A 96 -2.05 10.29 5.12
N LYS A 97 -3.20 10.76 5.59
CA LYS A 97 -4.25 9.91 6.14
C LYS A 97 -4.87 8.97 5.09
N GLN A 98 -5.04 9.45 3.86
CA GLN A 98 -5.61 8.63 2.77
C GLN A 98 -4.66 7.51 2.36
N VAL A 99 -3.37 7.80 2.32
CA VAL A 99 -2.34 6.79 2.05
C VAL A 99 -2.29 5.76 3.17
N LYS A 100 -2.35 6.22 4.42
CA LYS A 100 -2.40 5.33 5.59
C LYS A 100 -3.60 4.39 5.52
N GLU A 101 -4.79 4.91 5.18
CA GLU A 101 -6.01 4.13 5.04
C GLU A 101 -5.86 3.02 3.99
N ALA A 102 -5.41 3.37 2.79
CA ALA A 102 -5.21 2.41 1.71
C ALA A 102 -4.14 1.37 2.07
N ALA A 103 -3.03 1.81 2.67
CA ALA A 103 -1.95 0.93 3.06
C ALA A 103 -2.37 -0.05 4.16
N MET A 104 -3.10 0.44 5.15
CA MET A 104 -3.60 -0.37 6.27
C MET A 104 -4.57 -1.45 5.78
N TYR A 105 -5.47 -1.10 4.86
CA TYR A 105 -6.37 -2.05 4.24
C TYR A 105 -5.61 -3.16 3.47
N ASN A 106 -4.67 -2.77 2.61
CA ASN A 106 -3.89 -3.73 1.83
C ASN A 106 -3.00 -4.61 2.73
N TYR A 107 -2.42 -4.02 3.77
CA TYR A 107 -1.64 -4.77 4.75
C TYR A 107 -2.50 -5.84 5.45
N ALA A 108 -3.69 -5.45 5.91
CA ALA A 108 -4.62 -6.36 6.57
C ALA A 108 -5.03 -7.52 5.66
N LEU A 109 -5.30 -7.25 4.38
CA LEU A 109 -5.62 -8.30 3.40
C LEU A 109 -4.47 -9.29 3.24
N LEU A 110 -3.23 -8.81 3.14
CA LEU A 110 -2.06 -9.69 2.99
C LEU A 110 -1.82 -10.54 4.23
N ILE A 111 -1.99 -9.98 5.42
CA ILE A 111 -1.91 -10.74 6.67
C ILE A 111 -2.99 -11.84 6.68
N HIS A 112 -4.21 -11.49 6.28
CA HIS A 112 -5.32 -12.46 6.22
C HIS A 112 -5.04 -13.60 5.23
N GLU A 113 -4.51 -13.27 4.04
CA GLU A 113 -4.20 -14.26 3.00
C GLU A 113 -3.00 -15.14 3.33
N THR A 114 -2.02 -14.63 4.10
CA THR A 114 -0.75 -15.32 4.36
C THR A 114 -0.64 -15.91 5.76
N ALA A 115 -1.67 -15.79 6.58
CA ALA A 115 -1.65 -16.32 7.96
C ALA A 115 -1.78 -17.84 7.93
N PHE A 116 -0.74 -18.54 8.40
CA PHE A 116 -0.73 -19.99 8.50
C PHE A 116 -1.31 -20.52 9.82
N THR A 117 -1.28 -19.74 10.87
CA THR A 117 -1.47 -20.24 12.24
C THR A 117 -2.52 -19.46 13.03
N GLY A 118 -3.63 -19.22 12.46
CA GLY A 118 -4.69 -18.59 13.19
C GLY A 118 -4.91 -17.16 12.74
N PHE A 119 -6.13 -16.78 12.89
CA PHE A 119 -6.68 -15.56 12.34
C PHE A 119 -6.52 -14.35 13.28
N GLY A 120 -5.85 -14.54 14.45
CA GLY A 120 -5.76 -13.51 15.48
C GLY A 120 -5.09 -12.22 15.03
N GLU A 121 -4.00 -12.34 14.26
CA GLU A 121 -3.28 -11.16 13.76
C GLU A 121 -4.16 -10.36 12.79
N SER A 122 -4.83 -11.03 11.87
CA SER A 122 -5.71 -10.35 10.90
C SER A 122 -6.93 -9.73 11.59
N VAL A 123 -7.49 -10.37 12.62
CA VAL A 123 -8.60 -9.82 13.40
C VAL A 123 -8.20 -8.47 14.00
N THR A 124 -7.06 -8.43 14.68
CA THR A 124 -6.58 -7.20 15.33
C THR A 124 -6.41 -6.07 14.32
N ILE A 125 -5.79 -6.36 13.18
CA ILE A 125 -5.54 -5.35 12.14
C ILE A 125 -6.85 -4.85 11.53
N PHE A 126 -7.81 -5.74 11.26
CA PHE A 126 -9.12 -5.35 10.75
C PHE A 126 -9.90 -4.51 11.76
N GLU A 127 -9.86 -4.88 13.03
CA GLU A 127 -10.51 -4.11 14.10
C GLU A 127 -9.88 -2.72 14.23
N ASP A 128 -8.56 -2.63 14.23
CA ASP A 128 -7.83 -1.36 14.26
C ASP A 128 -8.18 -0.49 13.05
N PHE A 129 -8.29 -1.09 11.87
CA PHE A 129 -8.71 -0.37 10.67
C PHE A 129 -10.09 0.28 10.85
N LEU A 130 -11.06 -0.48 11.38
CA LEU A 130 -12.42 0.04 11.59
C LEU A 130 -12.47 1.11 12.68
N ASN A 131 -11.58 1.03 13.69
CA ASN A 131 -11.47 2.05 14.72
C ASN A 131 -10.90 3.36 14.15
N ASP A 132 -9.86 3.26 13.31
CA ASP A 132 -9.19 4.41 12.72
C ASP A 132 -9.98 5.01 11.55
N PHE A 133 -10.69 4.18 10.79
CA PHE A 133 -11.37 4.58 9.56
C PHE A 133 -12.81 4.04 9.51
N PRO A 134 -13.68 4.42 10.47
CA PRO A 134 -15.04 3.85 10.55
C PRO A 134 -15.92 4.17 9.35
N ASN A 135 -15.64 5.25 8.63
CA ASN A 135 -16.39 5.67 7.46
C ASN A 135 -15.67 5.40 6.14
N SER A 136 -14.67 4.52 6.16
CA SER A 136 -13.91 4.17 4.97
C SER A 136 -14.78 3.47 3.93
N LYS A 137 -14.46 3.71 2.66
CA LYS A 137 -15.04 2.92 1.56
C LYS A 137 -14.74 1.42 1.66
N TYR A 138 -13.72 1.04 2.43
CA TYR A 138 -13.35 -0.36 2.66
C TYR A 138 -14.03 -0.96 3.89
N ALA A 139 -14.76 -0.18 4.69
CA ALA A 139 -15.29 -0.63 5.97
C ALA A 139 -16.23 -1.83 5.84
N ASP A 140 -17.11 -1.85 4.84
CA ASP A 140 -18.03 -2.96 4.62
C ASP A 140 -17.29 -4.25 4.31
N LYS A 141 -16.28 -4.18 3.44
CA LYS A 141 -15.45 -5.37 3.12
C LYS A 141 -14.66 -5.85 4.33
N VAL A 142 -14.12 -4.94 5.13
CA VAL A 142 -13.40 -5.30 6.35
C VAL A 142 -14.33 -6.00 7.34
N ASN A 143 -15.56 -5.51 7.50
CA ASN A 143 -16.56 -6.18 8.33
C ASN A 143 -16.88 -7.58 7.82
N ASP A 144 -17.00 -7.76 6.51
CA ASP A 144 -17.26 -9.08 5.90
C ASP A 144 -16.10 -10.04 6.23
N TYR A 145 -14.86 -9.61 6.10
CA TYR A 145 -13.69 -10.43 6.46
C TYR A 145 -13.68 -10.77 7.95
N LEU A 146 -14.01 -9.82 8.81
CA LEU A 146 -14.08 -10.08 10.25
C LEU A 146 -15.15 -11.12 10.58
N VAL A 147 -16.33 -11.03 9.98
CA VAL A 147 -17.39 -12.03 10.18
C VAL A 147 -16.90 -13.40 9.73
N GLU A 148 -16.27 -13.48 8.58
CA GLU A 148 -15.72 -14.73 8.05
C GLU A 148 -14.69 -15.34 9.02
N VAL A 149 -13.75 -14.53 9.51
CA VAL A 149 -12.70 -14.97 10.44
C VAL A 149 -13.31 -15.45 11.75
N TYR A 150 -14.25 -14.69 12.32
CA TYR A 150 -14.90 -15.08 13.58
C TYR A 150 -15.69 -16.37 13.44
N LEU A 151 -16.41 -16.54 12.34
CA LEU A 151 -17.15 -17.79 12.08
C LEU A 151 -16.19 -18.96 11.90
N THR A 152 -15.10 -18.77 11.18
CA THR A 152 -14.08 -19.80 10.95
C THR A 152 -13.40 -20.21 12.26
N THR A 153 -13.19 -19.28 13.16
CA THR A 153 -12.59 -19.55 14.48
C THR A 153 -13.61 -19.95 15.52
N LYS A 154 -14.89 -20.04 15.15
CA LYS A 154 -16.03 -20.37 16.04
C LYS A 154 -16.22 -19.34 17.16
N ASN A 155 -15.84 -18.09 16.93
CA ASN A 155 -16.09 -17.00 17.87
C ASN A 155 -17.42 -16.33 17.55
N TYR A 156 -18.51 -17.03 17.87
CA TYR A 156 -19.87 -16.60 17.48
C TYR A 156 -20.29 -15.27 18.10
N GLN A 157 -19.85 -14.98 19.32
CA GLN A 157 -20.21 -13.71 19.97
C GLN A 157 -19.61 -12.50 19.25
N ALA A 158 -18.33 -12.58 18.89
CA ALA A 158 -17.69 -11.52 18.13
C ALA A 158 -18.27 -11.37 16.72
N ALA A 159 -18.66 -12.49 16.09
CA ALA A 159 -19.33 -12.46 14.79
C ALA A 159 -20.68 -11.72 14.87
N LEU A 160 -21.49 -12.01 15.88
CA LEU A 160 -22.77 -11.32 16.09
C LEU A 160 -22.56 -9.82 16.30
N ASN A 161 -21.59 -9.43 17.10
CA ASN A 161 -21.27 -8.02 17.33
C ASN A 161 -20.82 -7.32 16.03
N SER A 162 -20.08 -8.01 15.17
CA SER A 162 -19.65 -7.47 13.87
C SER A 162 -20.81 -7.30 12.90
N ILE A 163 -21.75 -8.23 12.88
CA ILE A 163 -22.97 -8.12 12.05
C ILE A 163 -23.78 -6.89 12.48
N ASP A 164 -23.91 -6.64 13.77
CA ASP A 164 -24.62 -5.48 14.27
C ASP A 164 -23.97 -4.15 13.86
N LYS A 165 -22.66 -4.13 13.68
CA LYS A 165 -21.92 -2.96 13.20
C LYS A 165 -22.16 -2.66 11.71
N ILE A 166 -22.54 -3.66 10.91
CA ILE A 166 -22.80 -3.51 9.48
C ILE A 166 -24.15 -2.81 9.23
N LYS A 167 -25.07 -2.91 10.17
CA LYS A 167 -26.38 -2.27 10.10
C LYS A 167 -26.26 -0.78 10.47
#